data_f500b4d36a655a66900bcc1ed74f5ff5
#
_entry.id   f500b4d36a655a66900bcc1ed74f5ff5
#
_cell.length_a   1.000
_cell.length_b   1.000
_cell.length_c   1.000
_cell.angle_alpha   90.00
_cell.angle_beta   90.00
_cell.angle_gamma   90.00
#
_symmetry.space_group_name_H-M   'P 1'
#
loop_
_entity.id
_entity.type
_entity.pdbx_description
1 polymer ?
#
loop_
_entity_poly.entity_id
_entity_poly.type
_entity_poly.pdbx_seq_one_letter_code
_entity_poly.pdbx_strand_id
1 'polypeptide(L)'
;MERSIISEGCDIYGEVYNSVIGAGVVIEEGAVVKDSIIMQQTTIGAGTYVEKAIIAENVNIGAGCKIGVGEEAESKLDKRIYTFGLATIGENTVIPKNVTIGKNTAVSGATEAADYNNGTLPSGEYIIKAGEM
;
A
#
# COMPACT_ATOMS: atom_id res chain seq x y z
N MET A 1 4.39 -18.78 -1.26
CA MET A 1 3.54 -18.17 -0.23
C MET A 1 3.75 -18.85 1.10
N GLU A 2 4.04 -18.10 2.12
CA GLU A 2 4.24 -18.65 3.44
C GLU A 2 3.39 -17.93 4.47
N ARG A 3 2.78 -18.70 5.38
CA ARG A 3 2.00 -18.19 6.50
C ARG A 3 1.01 -17.11 6.15
N SER A 4 0.37 -17.26 4.99
CA SER A 4 -0.56 -16.27 4.49
C SER A 4 -1.97 -16.84 4.38
N ILE A 5 -2.97 -15.97 4.55
CA ILE A 5 -4.37 -16.31 4.38
C ILE A 5 -4.84 -15.60 3.12
N ILE A 6 -5.29 -16.38 2.14
CA ILE A 6 -5.70 -15.84 0.85
C ILE A 6 -7.13 -16.25 0.56
N SER A 7 -8.00 -15.26 0.37
CA SER A 7 -9.42 -15.48 0.11
C SER A 7 -9.69 -15.87 -1.34
N GLU A 8 -10.95 -16.11 -1.65
CA GLU A 8 -11.35 -16.57 -2.97
C GLU A 8 -11.23 -15.51 -4.06
N GLY A 9 -11.05 -15.95 -5.28
CA GLY A 9 -11.06 -15.08 -6.44
C GLY A 9 -9.82 -14.25 -6.65
N CYS A 10 -8.72 -14.58 -5.98
CA CYS A 10 -7.48 -13.86 -6.13
C CYS A 10 -6.67 -14.38 -7.32
N ASP A 11 -6.01 -13.45 -8.01
CA ASP A 11 -5.04 -13.78 -9.05
C ASP A 11 -3.67 -13.36 -8.56
N ILE A 12 -2.86 -14.33 -8.14
CA ILE A 12 -1.57 -14.03 -7.52
C ILE A 12 -0.44 -14.53 -8.42
N TYR A 13 0.21 -13.59 -9.09
CA TYR A 13 1.36 -13.86 -9.96
C TYR A 13 2.68 -13.45 -9.30
N GLY A 14 2.62 -12.80 -8.16
CA GLY A 14 3.78 -12.39 -7.38
C GLY A 14 3.99 -13.27 -6.15
N GLU A 15 4.68 -12.73 -5.17
CA GLU A 15 4.99 -13.46 -3.93
C GLU A 15 4.27 -12.82 -2.75
N VAL A 16 3.78 -13.67 -1.84
CA VAL A 16 3.08 -13.22 -0.64
C VAL A 16 3.66 -13.95 0.56
N TYR A 17 4.05 -13.21 1.60
CA TYR A 17 4.60 -13.76 2.82
C TYR A 17 3.93 -13.16 4.04
N ASN A 18 3.47 -14.02 4.95
CA ASN A 18 2.97 -13.61 6.26
C ASN A 18 1.92 -12.49 6.19
N SER A 19 0.98 -12.61 5.25
CA SER A 19 0.01 -11.56 4.96
C SER A 19 -1.41 -12.11 4.89
N VAL A 20 -2.39 -11.21 4.99
CA VAL A 20 -3.80 -11.54 4.83
C VAL A 20 -4.29 -10.87 3.54
N ILE A 21 -4.82 -11.66 2.62
CA ILE A 21 -5.23 -11.19 1.30
C ILE A 21 -6.74 -11.38 1.14
N GLY A 22 -7.48 -10.31 0.95
CA GLY A 22 -8.93 -10.32 0.79
C GLY A 22 -9.37 -10.87 -0.56
N ALA A 23 -10.68 -11.01 -0.73
CA ALA A 23 -11.24 -11.59 -1.95
C ALA A 23 -11.02 -10.69 -3.17
N GLY A 24 -10.79 -11.30 -4.33
CA GLY A 24 -10.69 -10.57 -5.59
C GLY A 24 -9.45 -9.71 -5.73
N VAL A 25 -8.42 -9.94 -4.93
CA VAL A 25 -7.16 -9.19 -5.01
C VAL A 25 -6.33 -9.72 -6.17
N VAL A 26 -5.71 -8.80 -6.89
CA VAL A 26 -4.76 -9.14 -7.97
C VAL A 26 -3.38 -8.69 -7.55
N ILE A 27 -2.42 -9.60 -7.55
CA ILE A 27 -1.01 -9.30 -7.28
C ILE A 27 -0.23 -9.67 -8.53
N GLU A 28 0.27 -8.67 -9.22
CA GLU A 28 0.87 -8.86 -10.53
C GLU A 28 2.28 -9.43 -10.48
N GLU A 29 2.79 -9.81 -11.63
CA GLU A 29 4.08 -10.49 -11.75
C GLU A 29 5.22 -9.64 -11.17
N GLY A 30 6.07 -10.27 -10.38
CA GLY A 30 7.21 -9.61 -9.78
C GLY A 30 6.89 -8.79 -8.52
N ALA A 31 5.61 -8.66 -8.16
CA ALA A 31 5.24 -7.96 -6.94
C ALA A 31 5.53 -8.84 -5.73
N VAL A 32 5.88 -8.20 -4.61
CA VAL A 32 6.15 -8.89 -3.34
C VAL A 32 5.34 -8.20 -2.24
N VAL A 33 4.60 -8.99 -1.47
CA VAL A 33 3.80 -8.49 -0.34
C VAL A 33 4.26 -9.21 0.93
N LYS A 34 4.67 -8.45 1.95
CA LYS A 34 5.15 -9.00 3.21
C LYS A 34 4.49 -8.32 4.40
N ASP A 35 4.13 -9.11 5.41
CA ASP A 35 3.65 -8.60 6.70
C ASP A 35 2.55 -7.57 6.55
N SER A 36 1.63 -7.78 5.62
CA SER A 36 0.64 -6.78 5.23
C SER A 36 -0.78 -7.35 5.24
N ILE A 37 -1.75 -6.43 5.28
CA ILE A 37 -3.16 -6.77 5.13
C ILE A 37 -3.66 -6.06 3.89
N ILE A 38 -4.09 -6.84 2.89
CA ILE A 38 -4.62 -6.31 1.64
C ILE A 38 -6.09 -6.66 1.58
N MET A 39 -6.95 -5.65 1.58
CA MET A 39 -8.39 -5.88 1.60
C MET A 39 -8.93 -6.16 0.20
N GLN A 40 -10.20 -6.49 0.11
CA GLN A 40 -10.80 -7.00 -1.12
C GLN A 40 -10.71 -6.04 -2.31
N GLN A 41 -10.68 -6.59 -3.51
CA GLN A 41 -10.74 -5.86 -4.77
C GLN A 41 -9.58 -4.90 -5.01
N THR A 42 -8.46 -5.12 -4.35
CA THR A 42 -7.25 -4.30 -4.51
C THR A 42 -6.32 -4.92 -5.54
N THR A 43 -5.69 -4.07 -6.35
CA THR A 43 -4.72 -4.49 -7.36
C THR A 43 -3.35 -3.95 -7.00
N ILE A 44 -2.37 -4.85 -6.93
CA ILE A 44 -0.96 -4.51 -6.68
C ILE A 44 -0.22 -4.66 -8.02
N GLY A 45 0.31 -3.57 -8.54
CA GLY A 45 0.94 -3.56 -9.85
C GLY A 45 2.24 -4.36 -9.94
N ALA A 46 2.66 -4.65 -11.15
CA ALA A 46 3.85 -5.46 -11.39
C ALA A 46 5.11 -4.84 -10.77
N GLY A 47 5.95 -5.68 -10.17
CA GLY A 47 7.22 -5.24 -9.59
C GLY A 47 7.08 -4.38 -8.32
N THR A 48 5.88 -4.25 -7.78
CA THR A 48 5.64 -3.44 -6.57
C THR A 48 6.07 -4.21 -5.33
N TYR A 49 6.69 -3.51 -4.39
CA TYR A 49 7.09 -4.09 -3.11
C TYR A 49 6.26 -3.47 -1.98
N VAL A 50 5.59 -4.32 -1.22
CA VAL A 50 4.74 -3.89 -0.11
C VAL A 50 5.20 -4.57 1.17
N GLU A 51 5.50 -3.79 2.20
CA GLU A 51 5.92 -4.31 3.49
C GLU A 51 5.26 -3.54 4.61
N LYS A 52 4.72 -4.26 5.58
CA LYS A 52 4.06 -3.64 6.76
C LYS A 52 3.07 -2.57 6.37
N ALA A 53 2.12 -2.94 5.52
CA ALA A 53 1.10 -2.01 5.06
C ALA A 53 -0.30 -2.56 5.32
N ILE A 54 -1.23 -1.65 5.56
CA ILE A 54 -2.65 -1.96 5.59
C ILE A 54 -3.25 -1.26 4.40
N ILE A 55 -3.70 -2.02 3.41
CA ILE A 55 -4.24 -1.49 2.18
C ILE A 55 -5.72 -1.83 2.12
N ALA A 56 -6.56 -0.81 2.13
CA ALA A 56 -8.01 -0.96 2.22
C ALA A 56 -8.61 -1.49 0.92
N GLU A 57 -9.92 -1.48 0.83
CA GLU A 57 -10.64 -2.05 -0.30
C GLU A 57 -10.54 -1.20 -1.56
N ASN A 58 -10.57 -1.88 -2.70
CA ASN A 58 -10.68 -1.22 -3.99
C ASN A 58 -9.57 -0.21 -4.27
N VAL A 59 -8.36 -0.52 -3.83
CA VAL A 59 -7.17 0.31 -4.06
C VAL A 59 -6.46 -0.16 -5.32
N ASN A 60 -5.96 0.78 -6.09
CA ASN A 60 -5.22 0.47 -7.31
C ASN A 60 -3.80 1.03 -7.19
N ILE A 61 -2.82 0.14 -7.07
CA ILE A 61 -1.43 0.53 -6.93
C ILE A 61 -0.69 0.24 -8.24
N GLY A 62 -0.10 1.26 -8.82
CA GLY A 62 0.62 1.14 -10.08
C GLY A 62 1.88 0.28 -9.98
N ALA A 63 2.48 0.00 -11.11
CA ALA A 63 3.67 -0.83 -11.18
C ALA A 63 4.90 -0.12 -10.62
N GLY A 64 5.84 -0.90 -10.09
CA GLY A 64 7.13 -0.38 -9.63
C GLY A 64 7.09 0.46 -8.37
N CYS A 65 6.01 0.38 -7.59
CA CYS A 65 5.91 1.11 -6.33
C CYS A 65 6.65 0.40 -5.21
N LYS A 66 7.00 1.16 -4.18
CA LYS A 66 7.58 0.62 -2.95
C LYS A 66 6.81 1.22 -1.79
N ILE A 67 6.16 0.38 -1.00
CA ILE A 67 5.27 0.83 0.07
C ILE A 67 5.73 0.25 1.40
N GLY A 68 5.85 1.12 2.40
CA GLY A 68 6.27 0.71 3.74
C GLY A 68 7.77 0.59 3.91
N VAL A 69 8.54 1.30 3.12
CA VAL A 69 10.02 1.22 3.10
C VAL A 69 10.63 2.49 3.68
N GLY A 70 11.93 2.42 4.01
CA GLY A 70 12.68 3.55 4.52
C GLY A 70 12.77 3.56 6.03
N GLU A 71 13.31 4.64 6.59
CA GLU A 71 13.46 4.80 8.04
C GLU A 71 12.15 5.27 8.66
N GLU A 72 11.93 4.88 9.91
CA GLU A 72 10.74 5.33 10.62
C GLU A 72 10.83 6.81 11.01
N ALA A 73 9.70 7.48 10.96
CA ALA A 73 9.52 8.83 11.46
C ALA A 73 8.11 8.94 12.02
N GLU A 74 7.90 9.77 13.03
CA GLU A 74 6.57 9.95 13.61
C GLU A 74 5.60 10.51 12.58
N SER A 75 4.36 10.03 12.62
CA SER A 75 3.33 10.54 11.71
C SER A 75 2.98 11.99 12.05
N LYS A 76 2.93 12.82 11.03
CA LYS A 76 2.51 14.21 11.18
C LYS A 76 1.00 14.35 11.26
N LEU A 77 0.27 13.32 10.85
CA LEU A 77 -1.18 13.31 10.91
C LEU A 77 -1.68 12.93 12.30
N ASP A 78 -1.29 11.78 12.80
CA ASP A 78 -1.60 11.36 14.17
C ASP A 78 -0.65 10.25 14.59
N LYS A 79 0.31 10.59 15.43
CA LYS A 79 1.34 9.65 15.86
C LYS A 79 0.82 8.53 16.77
N ARG A 80 -0.40 8.65 17.26
CA ARG A 80 -1.00 7.59 18.08
C ARG A 80 -1.62 6.49 17.22
N ILE A 81 -1.97 6.81 15.98
CA ILE A 81 -2.62 5.90 15.06
C ILE A 81 -1.64 5.37 14.02
N TYR A 82 -0.91 6.26 13.39
CA TYR A 82 0.02 5.92 12.31
C TYR A 82 1.43 5.74 12.85
N THR A 83 1.62 4.59 13.48
CA THR A 83 2.87 4.26 14.16
C THR A 83 3.21 2.78 13.88
N PHE A 84 4.17 2.22 14.57
CA PHE A 84 4.62 0.84 14.39
C PHE A 84 5.22 0.54 13.02
N GLY A 85 5.61 1.56 12.26
CA GLY A 85 6.21 1.38 10.96
C GLY A 85 5.23 1.03 9.84
N LEU A 86 3.92 1.18 10.07
CA LEU A 86 2.91 0.81 9.08
C LEU A 86 2.63 1.92 8.08
N ALA A 87 2.42 1.53 6.83
CA ALA A 87 1.86 2.41 5.82
C ALA A 87 0.37 2.07 5.69
N THR A 88 -0.48 3.08 5.70
CA THR A 88 -1.94 2.89 5.64
C THR A 88 -2.48 3.54 4.38
N ILE A 89 -3.15 2.74 3.55
CA ILE A 89 -3.72 3.19 2.28
C ILE A 89 -5.24 3.06 2.40
N GLY A 90 -5.97 4.16 2.31
CA GLY A 90 -7.42 4.19 2.45
C GLY A 90 -8.14 3.55 1.26
N GLU A 91 -9.45 3.29 1.43
CA GLU A 91 -10.24 2.67 0.36
C GLU A 91 -10.38 3.58 -0.85
N ASN A 92 -10.58 2.99 -2.02
CA ASN A 92 -10.73 3.69 -3.31
C ASN A 92 -9.56 4.59 -3.66
N THR A 93 -8.39 4.31 -3.12
CA THR A 93 -7.17 5.09 -3.40
C THR A 93 -6.52 4.61 -4.68
N VAL A 94 -6.00 5.55 -5.46
CA VAL A 94 -5.19 5.26 -6.64
C VAL A 94 -3.78 5.77 -6.38
N ILE A 95 -2.79 4.91 -6.55
CA ILE A 95 -1.38 5.28 -6.42
C ILE A 95 -0.73 5.09 -7.78
N PRO A 96 -0.15 6.15 -8.37
CA PRO A 96 0.49 6.04 -9.66
C PRO A 96 1.74 5.15 -9.62
N LYS A 97 2.22 4.76 -10.77
CA LYS A 97 3.40 3.90 -10.85
C LYS A 97 4.65 4.60 -10.35
N ASN A 98 5.63 3.80 -9.92
CA ASN A 98 6.95 4.25 -9.49
C ASN A 98 6.92 5.21 -8.30
N VAL A 99 5.95 5.03 -7.40
CA VAL A 99 5.85 5.84 -6.18
C VAL A 99 6.44 5.06 -5.01
N THR A 100 7.20 5.76 -4.16
CA THR A 100 7.75 5.20 -2.93
C THR A 100 7.04 5.82 -1.74
N ILE A 101 6.50 4.97 -0.85
CA ILE A 101 5.76 5.41 0.34
C ILE A 101 6.48 4.88 1.57
N GLY A 102 6.81 5.78 2.50
CA GLY A 102 7.55 5.45 3.71
C GLY A 102 6.68 4.84 4.80
N LYS A 103 7.23 4.79 6.00
CA LYS A 103 6.59 4.20 7.18
C LYS A 103 5.79 5.24 7.96
N ASN A 104 4.82 4.79 8.74
CA ASN A 104 3.94 5.69 9.53
C ASN A 104 3.25 6.73 8.65
N THR A 105 2.80 6.30 7.47
CA THR A 105 2.18 7.17 6.48
C THR A 105 0.71 6.85 6.31
N ALA A 106 -0.03 7.82 5.76
CA ALA A 106 -1.44 7.62 5.42
C ALA A 106 -1.70 8.24 4.05
N VAL A 107 -2.33 7.49 3.15
CA VAL A 107 -2.68 7.96 1.81
C VAL A 107 -4.14 7.63 1.54
N SER A 108 -4.89 8.59 1.03
CA SER A 108 -6.30 8.39 0.67
C SER A 108 -6.65 9.23 -0.55
N GLY A 109 -7.45 8.65 -1.45
CA GLY A 109 -7.96 9.33 -2.61
C GLY A 109 -7.22 9.02 -3.90
N ALA A 110 -7.69 9.58 -5.00
CA ALA A 110 -7.10 9.37 -6.33
C ALA A 110 -5.87 10.26 -6.48
N THR A 111 -4.72 9.77 -6.02
CA THR A 111 -3.49 10.54 -6.08
C THR A 111 -2.86 10.50 -7.48
N GLU A 112 -2.10 11.52 -7.79
CA GLU A 112 -1.39 11.65 -9.06
C GLU A 112 0.11 11.83 -8.79
N ALA A 113 0.93 11.67 -9.82
CA ALA A 113 2.38 11.83 -9.67
C ALA A 113 2.76 13.17 -9.05
N ALA A 114 2.01 14.22 -9.37
CA ALA A 114 2.26 15.57 -8.84
C ALA A 114 2.03 15.68 -7.33
N ASP A 115 1.28 14.73 -6.73
CA ASP A 115 1.03 14.73 -5.30
C ASP A 115 2.24 14.24 -4.50
N TYR A 116 3.22 13.65 -5.16
CA TYR A 116 4.41 13.09 -4.53
C TYR A 116 5.64 13.90 -4.90
N ASN A 117 6.47 14.19 -3.92
CA ASN A 117 7.70 14.93 -4.16
C ASN A 117 8.74 13.96 -4.76
N ASN A 118 9.04 14.14 -6.03
CA ASN A 118 9.92 13.23 -6.78
C ASN A 118 9.51 11.76 -6.68
N GLY A 119 8.20 11.50 -6.68
CA GLY A 119 7.67 10.15 -6.58
C GLY A 119 7.76 9.52 -5.20
N THR A 120 7.98 10.31 -4.16
CA THR A 120 8.18 9.78 -2.81
C THR A 120 7.28 10.47 -1.79
N LEU A 121 6.66 9.68 -0.92
CA LEU A 121 6.03 10.17 0.30
C LEU A 121 6.91 9.71 1.46
N PRO A 122 7.67 10.62 2.08
CA PRO A 122 8.58 10.24 3.17
C PRO A 122 7.86 9.68 4.38
N SER A 123 8.56 8.94 5.21
CA SER A 123 7.99 8.40 6.45
C SER A 123 7.42 9.51 7.31
N GLY A 124 6.28 9.23 7.93
CA GLY A 124 5.58 10.19 8.79
C GLY A 124 4.67 11.17 8.05
N GLU A 125 4.76 11.26 6.74
CA GLU A 125 3.94 12.17 5.94
C GLU A 125 2.57 11.58 5.61
N TYR A 126 1.69 12.36 5.00
CA TYR A 126 0.39 11.88 4.59
C TYR A 126 -0.13 12.64 3.37
N ILE A 127 -1.03 11.99 2.63
CA ILE A 127 -1.76 12.61 1.53
C ILE A 127 -3.22 12.20 1.67
N ILE A 128 -4.10 13.15 1.93
CA ILE A 128 -5.54 12.89 2.01
C ILE A 128 -6.23 13.87 1.06
N LYS A 129 -6.78 13.34 -0.02
CA LYS A 129 -7.42 14.18 -1.04
C LYS A 129 -8.87 14.44 -0.68
N ALA A 130 -9.25 15.69 -0.69
CA ALA A 130 -10.60 16.11 -0.35
C ALA A 130 -11.61 15.49 -1.31
N GLY A 131 -12.74 15.05 -0.76
CA GLY A 131 -13.81 14.49 -1.56
C GLY A 131 -13.69 13.01 -1.85
N GLU A 132 -12.61 12.38 -1.43
CA GLU A 132 -12.36 10.96 -1.68
C GLU A 132 -12.63 10.06 -0.47
N MET A 133 -13.16 10.63 0.56
CA MET A 133 -13.42 9.86 1.78
C MET A 133 -14.85 9.38 1.89
#